data_1c5828f842da1362381d14bcba8176db
#
_entry.id   1c5828f842da1362381d14bcba8176db
#
_cell.length_a   1.000
_cell.length_b   1.000
_cell.length_c   1.000
_cell.angle_alpha   90.00
_cell.angle_beta   90.00
_cell.angle_gamma   90.00
#
_symmetry.space_group_name_H-M   'P 1'
#
loop_
_entity.id
_entity.type
_entity.pdbx_description
1 polymer ?
#
loop_
_entity_poly.entity_id
_entity_poly.type
_entity_poly.pdbx_seq_one_letter_code
_entity_poly.pdbx_strand_id
1 'polypeptide(L)'
;MPNLSLPEDLDSEEDDKTVIESKHINELTNEQRAIFSYFIPVKGMENQICKAYNGIIDHLNKKGNASSGNLIIQGEQGCGKTMLATSFVKVLQKVGHQSTGKLGKIDASALNKKDAQQILRKIAGGCLIIERAGDIDRNTAVQLSFLMDHDITGTLYILEDTSKGIKRALSMDEGFAAKFTEKISVPIFTNDELVLFAKSYSTELGYKIDEMAIL
;
A
#
# COMPACT_ATOMS: atom_id res chain seq x y z
N MET A 1 -25.64 -63.95 -7.13
CA MET A 1 -25.10 -62.77 -6.45
C MET A 1 -24.95 -61.69 -7.46
N PRO A 2 -25.74 -60.60 -7.44
CA PRO A 2 -25.65 -59.54 -8.41
C PRO A 2 -24.49 -58.59 -8.04
N ASN A 3 -23.78 -58.24 -9.07
CA ASN A 3 -22.66 -57.29 -9.11
C ASN A 3 -23.21 -55.86 -8.94
N LEU A 4 -22.79 -55.17 -7.87
CA LEU A 4 -23.15 -53.77 -7.63
C LEU A 4 -22.05 -52.90 -8.20
N SER A 5 -22.27 -52.36 -9.37
CA SER A 5 -21.45 -51.27 -9.94
C SER A 5 -21.77 -49.98 -9.22
N LEU A 6 -20.76 -49.35 -8.62
CA LEU A 6 -20.82 -47.98 -8.11
C LEU A 6 -20.78 -46.98 -9.27
N PRO A 7 -21.52 -45.89 -9.23
CA PRO A 7 -21.38 -44.83 -10.22
C PRO A 7 -20.09 -44.03 -9.98
N GLU A 8 -19.18 -44.05 -10.94
CA GLU A 8 -18.21 -43.01 -11.18
C GLU A 8 -19.01 -41.81 -11.69
N ASP A 9 -18.83 -40.68 -11.03
CA ASP A 9 -18.88 -39.30 -11.54
C ASP A 9 -19.10 -38.35 -10.35
N LEU A 10 -18.01 -37.98 -9.71
CA LEU A 10 -17.91 -36.73 -8.96
C LEU A 10 -16.92 -35.89 -9.75
N ASP A 11 -17.46 -35.14 -10.72
CA ASP A 11 -16.78 -34.03 -11.31
C ASP A 11 -16.32 -33.08 -10.21
N SER A 12 -15.00 -33.05 -10.00
CA SER A 12 -14.34 -32.00 -9.25
C SER A 12 -14.48 -30.71 -10.08
N GLU A 13 -15.37 -29.85 -9.68
CA GLU A 13 -15.34 -28.45 -10.08
C GLU A 13 -13.98 -27.89 -9.67
N GLU A 14 -13.02 -27.91 -10.57
CA GLU A 14 -11.82 -27.10 -10.49
C GLU A 14 -12.29 -25.63 -10.49
N ASP A 15 -12.24 -25.03 -9.29
CA ASP A 15 -12.28 -23.59 -9.13
C ASP A 15 -11.20 -22.98 -10.03
N ASP A 16 -11.60 -22.58 -11.24
CA ASP A 16 -10.82 -21.78 -12.17
C ASP A 16 -10.59 -20.38 -11.56
N LYS A 17 -9.69 -20.33 -10.56
CA LYS A 17 -9.12 -19.09 -10.09
C LYS A 17 -8.25 -18.56 -11.20
N THR A 18 -8.84 -17.79 -12.10
CA THR A 18 -8.15 -16.96 -13.06
C THR A 18 -7.03 -16.22 -12.34
N VAL A 19 -5.82 -16.72 -12.47
CA VAL A 19 -4.60 -16.03 -12.08
C VAL A 19 -4.51 -14.82 -13.01
N ILE A 20 -4.96 -13.68 -12.52
CA ILE A 20 -4.78 -12.41 -13.22
C ILE A 20 -3.27 -12.15 -13.18
N GLU A 21 -2.56 -12.50 -14.24
CA GLU A 21 -1.19 -12.07 -14.45
C GLU A 21 -1.19 -10.54 -14.50
N SER A 22 -0.90 -9.91 -13.39
CA SER A 22 -0.74 -8.47 -13.33
C SER A 22 0.56 -8.12 -14.05
N LYS A 23 0.43 -7.63 -15.28
CA LYS A 23 1.55 -7.11 -16.08
C LYS A 23 2.07 -5.82 -15.46
N HIS A 24 3.38 -5.61 -15.55
CA HIS A 24 3.98 -4.29 -15.31
C HIS A 24 3.24 -3.22 -16.10
N ILE A 25 2.95 -2.11 -15.43
CA ILE A 25 2.28 -0.96 -16.04
C ILE A 25 3.31 0.15 -16.27
N ASN A 26 3.31 0.71 -17.48
CA ASN A 26 4.06 1.93 -17.78
C ASN A 26 3.21 3.17 -17.50
N GLU A 27 1.89 3.02 -17.57
CA GLU A 27 0.90 4.04 -17.32
C GLU A 27 -0.26 3.47 -16.50
N LEU A 28 -0.86 4.31 -15.67
CA LEU A 28 -2.04 3.96 -14.89
C LEU A 28 -3.27 3.80 -15.80
N THR A 29 -4.10 2.81 -15.53
CA THR A 29 -5.41 2.70 -16.16
C THR A 29 -6.33 3.87 -15.73
N ASN A 30 -7.40 4.13 -16.46
CA ASN A 30 -8.36 5.18 -16.10
C ASN A 30 -8.95 4.99 -14.69
N GLU A 31 -9.19 3.74 -14.28
CA GLU A 31 -9.66 3.45 -12.91
C GLU A 31 -8.60 3.76 -11.85
N GLN A 32 -7.34 3.39 -12.11
CA GLN A 32 -6.24 3.70 -11.20
C GLN A 32 -5.99 5.20 -11.13
N ARG A 33 -6.04 5.92 -12.28
CA ARG A 33 -5.96 7.38 -12.33
C ARG A 33 -7.06 8.03 -11.50
N ALA A 34 -8.29 7.51 -11.54
CA ALA A 34 -9.39 8.03 -10.71
C ALA A 34 -9.11 7.85 -9.21
N ILE A 35 -8.48 6.74 -8.79
CA ILE A 35 -8.11 6.51 -7.39
C ILE A 35 -6.95 7.42 -6.95
N PHE A 36 -6.02 7.74 -7.85
CA PHE A 36 -4.89 8.63 -7.58
C PHE A 36 -5.14 10.07 -8.10
N SER A 37 -6.39 10.46 -8.35
CA SER A 37 -6.79 11.74 -9.00
C SER A 37 -6.09 12.97 -8.43
N TYR A 38 -5.87 13.01 -7.12
CA TYR A 38 -5.21 14.12 -6.45
C TYR A 38 -3.69 14.20 -6.67
N PHE A 39 -3.06 13.10 -7.06
CA PHE A 39 -1.60 13.01 -7.23
C PHE A 39 -1.17 13.05 -8.69
N ILE A 40 -2.06 12.67 -9.61
CA ILE A 40 -1.74 12.63 -11.05
C ILE A 40 -1.34 14.00 -11.61
N PRO A 41 -1.98 15.14 -11.24
CA PRO A 41 -1.58 16.45 -11.72
C PRO A 41 -0.20 16.90 -11.23
N VAL A 42 0.32 16.28 -10.17
CA VAL A 42 1.60 16.65 -9.56
C VAL A 42 2.74 16.07 -10.38
N LYS A 43 3.65 16.95 -10.82
CA LYS A 43 4.75 16.57 -11.72
C LYS A 43 5.58 15.39 -11.18
N GLY A 44 5.67 14.34 -11.99
CA GLY A 44 6.48 13.15 -11.69
C GLY A 44 5.85 12.15 -10.71
N MET A 45 4.66 12.44 -10.16
CA MET A 45 3.99 11.53 -9.23
C MET A 45 3.49 10.26 -9.92
N GLU A 46 2.91 10.37 -11.11
CA GLU A 46 2.43 9.19 -11.84
C GLU A 46 3.54 8.17 -12.07
N ASN A 47 4.74 8.61 -12.49
CA ASN A 47 5.88 7.72 -12.69
C ASN A 47 6.33 7.04 -11.39
N GLN A 48 6.34 7.77 -10.26
CA GLN A 48 6.67 7.19 -8.96
C GLN A 48 5.62 6.17 -8.52
N ILE A 49 4.34 6.46 -8.75
CA ILE A 49 3.23 5.55 -8.44
C ILE A 49 3.33 4.27 -9.28
N CYS A 50 3.53 4.37 -10.60
CA CYS A 50 3.71 3.20 -11.47
C CYS A 50 4.90 2.34 -11.05
N LYS A 51 6.04 2.97 -10.76
CA LYS A 51 7.24 2.25 -10.31
C LYS A 51 7.00 1.49 -9.00
N ALA A 52 6.45 2.16 -8.00
CA ALA A 52 6.16 1.54 -6.72
C ALA A 52 5.10 0.43 -6.85
N TYR A 53 4.06 0.66 -7.66
CA TYR A 53 3.05 -0.36 -7.95
C TYR A 53 3.70 -1.63 -8.53
N ASN A 54 4.53 -1.49 -9.57
CA ASN A 54 5.19 -2.62 -10.19
C ASN A 54 6.07 -3.41 -9.21
N GLY A 55 6.87 -2.72 -8.39
CA GLY A 55 7.70 -3.37 -7.38
C GLY A 55 6.88 -4.12 -6.32
N ILE A 56 5.76 -3.56 -5.87
CA ILE A 56 4.85 -4.22 -4.94
C ILE A 56 4.23 -5.47 -5.60
N ILE A 57 3.73 -5.35 -6.82
CA ILE A 57 3.11 -6.46 -7.56
C ILE A 57 4.12 -7.58 -7.82
N ASP A 58 5.32 -7.26 -8.23
CA ASP A 58 6.39 -8.25 -8.43
C ASP A 58 6.67 -9.06 -7.18
N HIS A 59 6.64 -8.39 -6.02
CA HIS A 59 6.82 -9.06 -4.74
C HIS A 59 5.62 -9.95 -4.40
N LEU A 60 4.40 -9.44 -4.48
CA LEU A 60 3.18 -10.18 -4.16
C LEU A 60 3.00 -11.41 -5.06
N ASN A 61 3.36 -11.32 -6.35
CA ASN A 61 3.29 -12.45 -7.29
C ASN A 61 4.29 -13.56 -6.97
N LYS A 62 5.43 -13.25 -6.34
CA LYS A 62 6.44 -14.25 -5.97
C LYS A 62 6.02 -15.15 -4.80
N LYS A 63 4.87 -14.90 -4.18
CA LYS A 63 4.36 -15.65 -3.02
C LYS A 63 5.41 -15.86 -1.92
N GLY A 64 6.28 -14.87 -1.74
CA GLY A 64 7.30 -14.86 -0.69
C GLY A 64 6.75 -14.37 0.66
N ASN A 65 7.68 -14.15 1.58
CA ASN A 65 7.39 -13.46 2.84
C ASN A 65 7.41 -11.92 2.64
N ALA A 66 7.06 -11.14 3.65
CA ALA A 66 7.06 -9.68 3.57
C ALA A 66 8.47 -9.04 3.68
N SER A 67 9.52 -9.73 3.22
CA SER A 67 10.91 -9.28 3.31
C SER A 67 11.32 -8.28 2.23
N SER A 68 10.46 -7.96 1.28
CA SER A 68 10.65 -6.93 0.26
C SER A 68 9.30 -6.43 -0.28
N GLY A 69 9.30 -5.47 -1.21
CA GLY A 69 8.07 -4.95 -1.82
C GLY A 69 7.25 -4.03 -0.92
N ASN A 70 7.73 -3.70 0.28
CA ASN A 70 7.04 -2.78 1.16
C ASN A 70 7.37 -1.32 0.78
N LEU A 71 6.43 -0.42 1.09
CA LEU A 71 6.41 0.94 0.57
C LEU A 71 6.79 1.98 1.63
N ILE A 72 7.63 2.92 1.22
CA ILE A 72 7.89 4.18 1.94
C ILE A 72 7.16 5.30 1.22
N ILE A 73 6.38 6.09 1.95
CA ILE A 73 5.83 7.36 1.48
C ILE A 73 6.40 8.47 2.35
N GLN A 74 7.26 9.30 1.76
CA GLN A 74 7.86 10.43 2.46
C GLN A 74 7.37 11.76 1.87
N GLY A 75 7.28 12.78 2.71
CA GLY A 75 6.88 14.15 2.31
C GLY A 75 6.59 15.00 3.53
N GLU A 76 6.40 16.29 3.33
CA GLU A 76 6.11 17.22 4.41
C GLU A 76 4.76 16.94 5.09
N GLN A 77 4.57 17.50 6.28
CA GLN A 77 3.30 17.35 7.00
C GLN A 77 2.16 17.96 6.16
N GLY A 78 1.03 17.26 6.09
CA GLY A 78 -0.15 17.73 5.35
C GLY A 78 -0.12 17.46 3.82
N CYS A 79 0.95 16.91 3.24
CA CYS A 79 1.03 16.65 1.78
C CYS A 79 0.24 15.42 1.29
N GLY A 80 -0.63 14.83 2.10
CA GLY A 80 -1.52 13.74 1.67
C GLY A 80 -0.93 12.34 1.70
N LYS A 81 0.17 12.07 2.45
CA LYS A 81 0.80 10.73 2.53
C LYS A 81 -0.17 9.61 2.85
N THR A 82 -0.99 9.78 3.89
CA THR A 82 -1.97 8.77 4.31
C THR A 82 -3.06 8.55 3.26
N MET A 83 -3.44 9.60 2.52
CA MET A 83 -4.36 9.48 1.38
C MET A 83 -3.71 8.64 0.27
N LEU A 84 -2.46 8.93 -0.10
CA LEU A 84 -1.71 8.17 -1.09
C LEU A 84 -1.56 6.70 -0.69
N ALA A 85 -1.18 6.42 0.57
CA ALA A 85 -1.11 5.06 1.11
C ALA A 85 -2.45 4.32 0.98
N THR A 86 -3.55 4.97 1.36
CA THR A 86 -4.90 4.40 1.25
C THR A 86 -5.30 4.16 -0.21
N SER A 87 -4.88 5.03 -1.14
CA SER A 87 -5.12 4.84 -2.58
C SER A 87 -4.39 3.61 -3.13
N PHE A 88 -3.15 3.36 -2.71
CA PHE A 88 -2.44 2.11 -3.04
C PHE A 88 -3.22 0.88 -2.57
N VAL A 89 -3.68 0.88 -1.32
CA VAL A 89 -4.48 -0.24 -0.79
C VAL A 89 -5.72 -0.48 -1.63
N LYS A 90 -6.46 0.57 -1.98
CA LYS A 90 -7.66 0.45 -2.83
C LYS A 90 -7.36 -0.16 -4.20
N VAL A 91 -6.25 0.25 -4.84
CA VAL A 91 -5.86 -0.31 -6.14
C VAL A 91 -5.49 -1.78 -6.01
N LEU A 92 -4.68 -2.15 -5.00
CA LEU A 92 -4.27 -3.54 -4.77
C LEU A 92 -5.46 -4.46 -4.44
N GLN A 93 -6.46 -3.98 -3.71
CA GLN A 93 -7.70 -4.70 -3.44
C GLN A 93 -8.50 -4.94 -4.73
N LYS A 94 -8.62 -3.93 -5.60
CA LYS A 94 -9.35 -4.05 -6.88
C LYS A 94 -8.72 -5.08 -7.83
N VAL A 95 -7.41 -5.19 -7.83
CA VAL A 95 -6.70 -6.19 -8.67
C VAL A 95 -6.53 -7.55 -8.00
N GLY A 96 -7.18 -7.76 -6.85
CA GLY A 96 -7.24 -9.07 -6.17
C GLY A 96 -5.96 -9.49 -5.45
N HIS A 97 -4.96 -8.59 -5.32
CA HIS A 97 -3.70 -8.91 -4.64
C HIS A 97 -3.79 -8.91 -3.11
N GLN A 98 -4.79 -8.25 -2.53
CA GLN A 98 -5.06 -8.29 -1.09
C GLN A 98 -6.36 -9.03 -0.80
N SER A 99 -6.22 -10.30 -0.44
CA SER A 99 -7.35 -11.24 -0.28
C SER A 99 -8.29 -10.88 0.87
N THR A 100 -7.81 -10.17 1.90
CA THR A 100 -8.60 -9.94 3.11
C THR A 100 -9.25 -8.55 3.18
N GLY A 101 -8.85 -7.61 2.33
CA GLY A 101 -9.34 -6.23 2.36
C GLY A 101 -9.07 -5.45 3.66
N LYS A 102 -8.29 -6.02 4.58
CA LYS A 102 -8.03 -5.42 5.89
C LYS A 102 -7.03 -4.29 5.76
N LEU A 103 -7.33 -3.16 6.37
CA LEU A 103 -6.46 -2.01 6.47
C LEU A 103 -6.28 -1.62 7.93
N GLY A 104 -5.05 -1.74 8.43
CA GLY A 104 -4.63 -1.23 9.73
C GLY A 104 -3.88 0.09 9.56
N LYS A 105 -4.20 1.08 10.42
CA LYS A 105 -3.40 2.30 10.57
C LYS A 105 -2.97 2.40 12.01
N ILE A 106 -1.72 2.69 12.23
CA ILE A 106 -1.17 2.84 13.57
C ILE A 106 -0.07 3.89 13.59
N ASP A 107 -0.09 4.70 14.62
CA ASP A 107 1.00 5.60 14.93
C ASP A 107 2.20 4.82 15.50
N ALA A 108 3.42 5.16 15.06
CA ALA A 108 4.62 4.45 15.48
C ALA A 108 4.82 4.46 17.00
N SER A 109 4.54 5.59 17.67
CA SER A 109 4.67 5.68 19.13
C SER A 109 3.64 4.82 19.89
N ALA A 110 2.48 4.58 19.27
CA ALA A 110 1.48 3.64 19.80
C ALA A 110 1.86 2.19 19.50
N LEU A 111 2.50 1.92 18.36
CA LEU A 111 3.00 0.59 18.00
C LEU A 111 4.10 0.12 18.97
N ASN A 112 5.01 1.01 19.37
CA ASN A 112 6.06 0.71 20.37
C ASN A 112 5.52 0.19 21.71
N LYS A 113 4.25 0.48 22.03
CA LYS A 113 3.59 0.10 23.29
C LYS A 113 2.68 -1.12 23.16
N LYS A 114 2.56 -1.68 21.96
CA LYS A 114 1.63 -2.78 21.67
C LYS A 114 2.39 -4.03 21.26
N ASP A 115 1.72 -5.16 21.41
CA ASP A 115 2.20 -6.41 20.84
C ASP A 115 2.06 -6.40 19.31
N ALA A 116 3.18 -6.22 18.62
CA ALA A 116 3.23 -6.20 17.17
C ALA A 116 2.67 -7.50 16.56
N GLN A 117 2.95 -8.67 17.17
CA GLN A 117 2.46 -9.96 16.66
C GLN A 117 0.93 -10.03 16.65
N GLN A 118 0.27 -9.52 17.70
CA GLN A 118 -1.20 -9.48 17.72
C GLN A 118 -1.78 -8.55 16.65
N ILE A 119 -1.13 -7.41 16.40
CA ILE A 119 -1.55 -6.47 15.35
C ILE A 119 -1.45 -7.17 13.99
N LEU A 120 -0.29 -7.77 13.68
CA LEU A 120 -0.05 -8.43 12.40
C LEU A 120 -1.01 -9.58 12.13
N ARG A 121 -1.30 -10.39 13.14
CA ARG A 121 -2.33 -11.46 13.01
C ARG A 121 -3.71 -10.92 12.61
N LYS A 122 -4.10 -9.75 13.10
CA LYS A 122 -5.40 -9.14 12.78
C LYS A 122 -5.49 -8.66 11.34
N ILE A 123 -4.38 -8.21 10.75
CA ILE A 123 -4.32 -7.63 9.41
C ILE A 123 -3.74 -8.58 8.35
N ALA A 124 -3.41 -9.81 8.72
CA ALA A 124 -2.79 -10.79 7.85
C ALA A 124 -3.44 -10.82 6.45
N GLY A 125 -2.64 -10.75 5.39
CA GLY A 125 -3.08 -10.65 4.00
C GLY A 125 -3.72 -9.31 3.59
N GLY A 126 -3.60 -8.29 4.43
CA GLY A 126 -4.09 -6.93 4.18
C GLY A 126 -2.95 -5.90 4.09
N CYS A 127 -3.14 -4.72 4.69
CA CYS A 127 -2.13 -3.67 4.72
C CYS A 127 -2.00 -3.05 6.12
N LEU A 128 -0.75 -2.76 6.53
CA LEU A 128 -0.45 -1.95 7.71
C LEU A 128 0.22 -0.64 7.30
N ILE A 129 -0.44 0.48 7.58
CA ILE A 129 0.14 1.82 7.46
C ILE A 129 0.67 2.22 8.83
N ILE A 130 1.96 2.52 8.92
CA ILE A 130 2.63 3.02 10.12
C ILE A 130 2.90 4.51 9.92
N GLU A 131 2.12 5.32 10.62
CA GLU A 131 2.19 6.77 10.60
C GLU A 131 3.30 7.27 11.53
N ARG A 132 3.94 8.41 11.18
CA ARG A 132 5.06 8.98 11.92
C ARG A 132 6.17 7.95 12.20
N ALA A 133 6.54 7.22 11.15
CA ALA A 133 7.48 6.10 11.24
C ALA A 133 8.78 6.42 11.97
N GLY A 134 9.23 7.70 11.93
CA GLY A 134 10.41 8.14 12.65
C GLY A 134 10.35 8.01 14.18
N ASP A 135 9.17 7.75 14.75
CA ASP A 135 8.98 7.50 16.18
C ASP A 135 9.07 6.01 16.55
N ILE A 136 9.33 5.12 15.58
CA ILE A 136 9.64 3.70 15.84
C ILE A 136 10.91 3.62 16.69
N ASP A 137 10.86 2.86 17.77
CA ASP A 137 12.05 2.51 18.55
C ASP A 137 12.77 1.28 17.97
N ARG A 138 14.00 1.05 18.41
CA ARG A 138 14.83 -0.05 17.93
C ARG A 138 14.20 -1.41 18.20
N ASN A 139 13.61 -1.59 19.36
CA ASN A 139 12.99 -2.87 19.73
C ASN A 139 11.84 -3.22 18.80
N THR A 140 10.95 -2.25 18.52
CA THR A 140 9.84 -2.41 17.58
C THR A 140 10.34 -2.66 16.15
N ALA A 141 11.39 -1.96 15.69
CA ALA A 141 11.97 -2.18 14.38
C ALA A 141 12.50 -3.63 14.21
N VAL A 142 13.26 -4.11 15.19
CA VAL A 142 13.78 -5.50 15.20
C VAL A 142 12.64 -6.53 15.24
N GLN A 143 11.62 -6.31 16.09
CA GLN A 143 10.47 -7.20 16.14
C GLN A 143 9.70 -7.24 14.83
N LEU A 144 9.42 -6.08 14.22
CA LEU A 144 8.77 -6.00 12.92
C LEU A 144 9.60 -6.70 11.84
N SER A 145 10.91 -6.46 11.80
CA SER A 145 11.82 -7.13 10.88
C SER A 145 11.67 -8.65 10.94
N PHE A 146 11.74 -9.21 12.15
CA PHE A 146 11.58 -10.65 12.37
C PHE A 146 10.19 -11.15 11.94
N LEU A 147 9.13 -10.46 12.32
CA LEU A 147 7.75 -10.85 11.98
C LEU A 147 7.49 -10.80 10.47
N MET A 148 8.03 -9.79 9.77
CA MET A 148 7.91 -9.66 8.32
C MET A 148 8.63 -10.79 7.57
N ASP A 149 9.75 -11.30 8.08
CA ASP A 149 10.44 -12.47 7.51
C ASP A 149 9.61 -13.76 7.57
N HIS A 150 8.68 -13.82 8.51
CA HIS A 150 7.80 -14.98 8.72
C HIS A 150 6.37 -14.74 8.20
N ASP A 151 6.07 -13.56 7.67
CA ASP A 151 4.75 -13.22 7.15
C ASP A 151 4.61 -13.67 5.69
N ILE A 152 4.02 -14.84 5.51
CA ILE A 152 3.72 -15.43 4.19
C ILE A 152 2.29 -15.11 3.71
N THR A 153 1.59 -14.20 4.37
CA THR A 153 0.17 -13.91 4.10
C THR A 153 -0.03 -12.89 3.00
N GLY A 154 1.04 -12.27 2.49
CA GLY A 154 0.96 -11.20 1.49
C GLY A 154 0.55 -9.85 2.08
N THR A 155 0.84 -9.62 3.38
CA THR A 155 0.62 -8.31 4.01
C THR A 155 1.57 -7.27 3.43
N LEU A 156 1.03 -6.11 3.04
CA LEU A 156 1.81 -4.95 2.64
C LEU A 156 2.04 -4.02 3.84
N TYR A 157 3.29 -3.63 4.04
CA TYR A 157 3.66 -2.64 5.06
C TYR A 157 4.01 -1.32 4.39
N ILE A 158 3.43 -0.22 4.91
CA ILE A 158 3.68 1.13 4.42
C ILE A 158 4.18 2.00 5.57
N LEU A 159 5.36 2.60 5.41
CA LEU A 159 5.86 3.63 6.33
C LEU A 159 5.56 5.01 5.76
N GLU A 160 5.02 5.89 6.59
CA GLU A 160 4.84 7.29 6.21
C GLU A 160 5.43 8.25 7.24
N ASP A 161 6.21 9.21 6.74
CA ASP A 161 6.77 10.31 7.53
C ASP A 161 7.41 11.37 6.62
N THR A 162 8.04 12.36 7.24
CA THR A 162 8.99 13.25 6.58
C THR A 162 10.25 12.48 6.15
N SER A 163 11.02 13.03 5.22
CA SER A 163 12.28 12.40 4.80
C SER A 163 13.25 12.16 5.99
N LYS A 164 13.27 13.08 6.96
CA LYS A 164 14.07 12.96 8.19
C LYS A 164 13.54 11.82 9.08
N GLY A 165 12.21 11.74 9.25
CA GLY A 165 11.56 10.68 10.03
C GLY A 165 11.83 9.30 9.43
N ILE A 166 11.66 9.13 8.12
CA ILE A 166 11.97 7.88 7.42
C ILE A 166 13.43 7.46 7.61
N LYS A 167 14.38 8.39 7.42
CA LYS A 167 15.80 8.09 7.65
C LYS A 167 16.06 7.59 9.08
N ARG A 168 15.41 8.22 10.07
CA ARG A 168 15.52 7.80 11.48
C ARG A 168 14.93 6.40 11.69
N ALA A 169 13.74 6.11 11.18
CA ALA A 169 13.14 4.78 11.27
C ALA A 169 14.03 3.68 10.69
N LEU A 170 14.53 3.89 9.47
CA LEU A 170 15.36 2.92 8.78
C LEU A 170 16.75 2.74 9.44
N SER A 171 17.25 3.72 10.20
CA SER A 171 18.51 3.60 10.95
C SER A 171 18.39 2.78 12.24
N MET A 172 17.17 2.40 12.66
CA MET A 172 16.96 1.62 13.89
C MET A 172 17.43 0.17 13.73
N ASP A 173 17.25 -0.41 12.55
CA ASP A 173 17.65 -1.81 12.25
C ASP A 173 17.86 -1.99 10.74
N GLU A 174 18.98 -2.58 10.34
CA GLU A 174 19.32 -2.81 8.93
C GLU A 174 18.39 -3.85 8.28
N GLY A 175 18.02 -4.89 9.00
CA GLY A 175 17.10 -5.91 8.54
C GLY A 175 15.70 -5.33 8.28
N PHE A 176 15.22 -4.44 9.16
CA PHE A 176 13.99 -3.71 8.96
C PHE A 176 14.06 -2.80 7.73
N ALA A 177 15.15 -2.04 7.60
CA ALA A 177 15.34 -1.13 6.47
C ALA A 177 15.32 -1.85 5.11
N ALA A 178 15.97 -3.01 5.03
CA ALA A 178 16.08 -3.80 3.79
C ALA A 178 14.72 -4.28 3.25
N LYS A 179 13.67 -4.32 4.07
CA LYS A 179 12.33 -4.78 3.67
C LYS A 179 11.52 -3.75 2.89
N PHE A 180 11.90 -2.49 2.95
CA PHE A 180 11.22 -1.38 2.28
C PHE A 180 11.95 -1.01 0.99
N THR A 181 11.63 -1.69 -0.08
CA THR A 181 12.29 -1.54 -1.38
C THR A 181 11.64 -0.49 -2.27
N GLU A 182 10.36 -0.20 -2.03
CA GLU A 182 9.61 0.76 -2.81
C GLU A 182 9.50 2.11 -2.08
N LYS A 183 9.62 3.20 -2.84
CA LYS A 183 9.63 4.54 -2.27
C LYS A 183 8.93 5.56 -3.15
N ILE A 184 8.11 6.39 -2.51
CA ILE A 184 7.49 7.57 -3.11
C ILE A 184 7.84 8.79 -2.28
N SER A 185 8.24 9.86 -2.97
CA SER A 185 8.48 11.18 -2.37
C SER A 185 7.39 12.14 -2.86
N VAL A 186 6.47 12.50 -1.96
CA VAL A 186 5.43 13.49 -2.26
C VAL A 186 6.06 14.87 -2.17
N PRO A 187 6.09 15.66 -3.26
CA PRO A 187 6.66 17.00 -3.24
C PRO A 187 5.77 17.97 -2.47
N ILE A 188 6.29 19.16 -2.20
CA ILE A 188 5.47 20.30 -1.81
C ILE A 188 4.72 20.77 -3.06
N PHE A 189 3.41 20.87 -2.96
CA PHE A 189 2.57 21.28 -4.09
C PHE A 189 2.75 22.77 -4.37
N THR A 190 2.83 23.12 -5.64
CA THR A 190 2.77 24.50 -6.11
C THR A 190 1.35 25.05 -5.94
N ASN A 191 1.21 26.37 -6.02
CA ASN A 191 -0.12 27.00 -5.97
C ASN A 191 -1.04 26.48 -7.09
N ASP A 192 -0.51 26.29 -8.30
CA ASP A 192 -1.27 25.77 -9.44
C ASP A 192 -1.75 24.34 -9.21
N GLU A 193 -0.88 23.48 -8.63
CA GLU A 193 -1.24 22.11 -8.26
C GLU A 193 -2.29 22.09 -7.14
N LEU A 194 -2.22 23.00 -6.16
CA LEU A 194 -3.23 23.15 -5.11
C LEU A 194 -4.58 23.62 -5.69
N VAL A 195 -4.58 24.49 -6.68
CA VAL A 195 -5.78 24.90 -7.41
C VAL A 195 -6.42 23.71 -8.13
N LEU A 196 -5.62 22.90 -8.84
CA LEU A 196 -6.10 21.68 -9.48
C LEU A 196 -6.67 20.69 -8.47
N PHE A 197 -6.00 20.52 -7.33
CA PHE A 197 -6.49 19.70 -6.23
C PHE A 197 -7.85 20.21 -5.72
N ALA A 198 -7.98 21.51 -5.45
CA ALA A 198 -9.22 22.11 -4.96
C ALA A 198 -10.37 21.91 -5.95
N LYS A 199 -10.12 22.07 -7.26
CA LYS A 199 -11.10 21.83 -8.32
C LYS A 199 -11.54 20.36 -8.35
N SER A 200 -10.61 19.42 -8.29
CA SER A 200 -10.92 17.99 -8.27
C SER A 200 -11.73 17.60 -7.04
N TYR A 201 -11.32 18.08 -5.87
CA TYR A 201 -11.99 17.79 -4.60
C TYR A 201 -13.42 18.35 -4.56
N SER A 202 -13.62 19.60 -4.98
CA SER A 202 -14.96 20.18 -5.02
C SER A 202 -15.88 19.47 -6.01
N THR A 203 -15.35 19.06 -7.17
CA THR A 203 -16.11 18.28 -8.16
C THR A 203 -16.56 16.93 -7.59
N GLU A 204 -15.71 16.22 -6.84
CA GLU A 204 -16.08 14.97 -6.16
C GLU A 204 -17.19 15.18 -5.12
N LEU A 205 -17.21 16.34 -4.47
CA LEU A 205 -18.26 16.72 -3.53
C LEU A 205 -19.54 17.29 -4.21
N GLY A 206 -19.56 17.38 -5.55
CA GLY A 206 -20.69 17.90 -6.30
C GLY A 206 -20.75 19.43 -6.36
N TYR A 207 -19.65 20.12 -6.02
CA TYR A 207 -19.55 21.59 -6.06
C TYR A 207 -18.73 22.05 -7.28
N LYS A 208 -19.03 23.24 -7.76
CA LYS A 208 -18.16 23.99 -8.68
C LYS A 208 -17.55 25.18 -7.93
N ILE A 209 -16.24 25.33 -8.01
CA ILE A 209 -15.55 26.52 -7.49
C ILE A 209 -15.63 27.60 -8.58
N ASP A 210 -15.99 28.82 -8.18
CA ASP A 210 -15.94 29.99 -9.06
C ASP A 210 -14.49 30.28 -9.41
N GLU A 211 -14.21 30.57 -10.70
CA GLU A 211 -12.85 30.86 -11.17
C GLU A 211 -12.24 32.08 -10.50
N MET A 212 -13.07 33.08 -10.14
CA MET A 212 -12.65 34.30 -9.41
C MET A 212 -12.26 34.01 -7.96
N ALA A 213 -12.73 32.90 -7.38
CA ALA A 213 -12.40 32.50 -5.99
C ALA A 213 -11.06 31.74 -5.87
N ILE A 214 -10.41 31.45 -6.99
CA ILE A 214 -9.17 30.65 -7.05
C ILE A 214 -7.95 31.54 -7.37
N LEU A 215 -8.16 32.79 -7.71
CA LEU A 215 -7.10 33.78 -7.92
C LEU A 215 -6.65 34.37 -6.58
#